data_2b58e5719d037e569c8161ba297dcd0b
#
_entry.id   2b58e5719d037e569c8161ba297dcd0b
#
_cell.length_a   1.000
_cell.length_b   1.000
_cell.length_c   1.000
_cell.angle_alpha   90.00
_cell.angle_beta   90.00
_cell.angle_gamma   90.00
#
_symmetry.space_group_name_H-M   'P 1'
#
loop_
_entity.id
_entity.type
_entity.pdbx_description
1 polymer ?
#
loop_
_entity_poly.entity_id
_entity_poly.type
_entity_poly.pdbx_seq_one_letter_code
_entity_poly.pdbx_strand_id
1 'polypeptide(L)'
;MDNVSRKKRSQIMSAIKSKNTKPEVRLRRELWSKGLRFRLHYGKEKIDIAFPSRRVAVFVDGCFWHRCPIHSHMPKSNENYWQAKLEKNIERDKAKNERLNSSGWTILRVWEHELDDLDEITLRIRALLARARGQNT
;
A
#
# COMPACT_ATOMS: atom_id res chain seq x y z
N MET A 1 -19.86 -2.14 24.19
CA MET A 1 -20.98 -1.74 23.32
C MET A 1 -20.57 -0.57 22.43
N ASP A 2 -21.00 -0.63 21.21
CA ASP A 2 -20.69 0.37 20.22
C ASP A 2 -21.60 1.58 20.40
N ASN A 3 -21.06 2.68 20.92
CA ASN A 3 -21.84 3.90 21.18
C ASN A 3 -22.00 4.79 19.96
N VAL A 4 -21.68 4.27 18.80
CA VAL A 4 -21.69 5.02 17.56
C VAL A 4 -22.98 4.77 16.81
N SER A 5 -23.60 5.81 16.28
CA SER A 5 -24.76 5.67 15.42
C SER A 5 -24.37 4.96 14.12
N ARG A 6 -25.37 4.41 13.43
CA ARG A 6 -25.14 3.73 12.14
C ARG A 6 -24.44 4.64 11.13
N LYS A 7 -24.86 5.91 11.09
CA LYS A 7 -24.25 6.92 10.21
C LYS A 7 -22.80 7.17 10.58
N LYS A 8 -22.51 7.29 11.86
CA LYS A 8 -21.15 7.54 12.34
C LYS A 8 -20.24 6.34 12.08
N ARG A 9 -20.78 5.12 12.25
CA ARG A 9 -20.04 3.90 11.93
C ARG A 9 -19.67 3.86 10.44
N SER A 10 -20.60 4.23 9.57
CA SER A 10 -20.36 4.31 8.13
C SER A 10 -19.26 5.33 7.80
N GLN A 11 -19.25 6.47 8.49
CA GLN A 11 -18.20 7.49 8.32
C GLN A 11 -16.83 6.98 8.77
N ILE A 12 -16.78 6.24 9.88
CA ILE A 12 -15.53 5.65 10.35
C ILE A 12 -15.00 4.63 9.35
N MET A 13 -15.86 3.80 8.82
CA MET A 13 -15.47 2.78 7.84
C MET A 13 -15.01 3.41 6.53
N SER A 14 -15.65 4.51 6.10
CA SER A 14 -15.25 5.20 4.87
C SER A 14 -13.94 5.98 5.03
N ALA A 15 -13.56 6.31 6.26
CA ALA A 15 -12.27 6.95 6.53
C ALA A 15 -11.10 5.97 6.38
N ILE A 16 -11.36 4.65 6.44
CA ILE A 16 -10.35 3.62 6.22
C ILE A 16 -10.35 3.30 4.72
N LYS A 17 -9.77 4.20 3.95
CA LYS A 17 -9.77 4.09 2.49
C LYS A 17 -8.68 3.17 1.99
N SER A 18 -8.91 2.55 0.83
CA SER A 18 -7.90 1.75 0.15
C SER A 18 -6.99 2.59 -0.76
N LYS A 19 -7.34 3.85 -1.01
CA LYS A 19 -6.55 4.75 -1.85
C LYS A 19 -6.60 6.18 -1.30
N ASN A 20 -5.61 6.99 -1.66
CA ASN A 20 -5.47 8.37 -1.21
C ASN A 20 -5.43 8.50 0.31
N THR A 21 -4.89 7.50 0.99
CA THR A 21 -4.71 7.56 2.44
C THR A 21 -3.64 8.58 2.80
N LYS A 22 -3.64 9.05 4.05
CA LYS A 22 -2.61 10.01 4.50
C LYS A 22 -1.19 9.49 4.30
N PRO A 23 -0.87 8.23 4.64
CA PRO A 23 0.46 7.69 4.38
C PRO A 23 0.83 7.70 2.89
N GLU A 24 -0.10 7.29 2.03
CA GLU A 24 0.12 7.29 0.59
C GLU A 24 0.41 8.69 0.07
N VAL A 25 -0.40 9.68 0.50
CA VAL A 25 -0.23 11.07 0.08
C VAL A 25 1.12 11.63 0.56
N ARG A 26 1.51 11.31 1.78
CA ARG A 26 2.82 11.74 2.32
C ARG A 26 3.96 11.19 1.47
N LEU A 27 3.92 9.92 1.13
CA LEU A 27 4.95 9.28 0.34
C LEU A 27 5.04 9.88 -1.06
N ARG A 28 3.91 10.02 -1.76
CA ARG A 28 3.95 10.55 -3.12
C ARG A 28 4.40 12.00 -3.19
N ARG A 29 4.09 12.81 -2.18
CA ARG A 29 4.59 14.19 -2.09
C ARG A 29 6.09 14.23 -1.93
N GLU A 30 6.63 13.36 -1.10
CA GLU A 30 8.07 13.24 -0.92
C GLU A 30 8.77 12.83 -2.20
N LEU A 31 8.25 11.82 -2.88
CA LEU A 31 8.82 11.35 -4.14
C LEU A 31 8.78 12.43 -5.21
N TRP A 32 7.67 13.16 -5.30
CA TRP A 32 7.53 14.24 -6.26
C TRP A 32 8.55 15.35 -5.99
N SER A 33 8.73 15.71 -4.72
CA SER A 33 9.71 16.74 -4.33
C SER A 33 11.14 16.34 -4.67
N LYS A 34 11.43 15.05 -4.73
CA LYS A 34 12.74 14.52 -5.10
C LYS A 34 12.91 14.34 -6.61
N GLY A 35 11.96 14.82 -7.39
CA GLY A 35 12.04 14.77 -8.85
C GLY A 35 11.57 13.48 -9.49
N LEU A 36 11.00 12.56 -8.71
CA LEU A 36 10.47 11.31 -9.26
C LEU A 36 9.06 11.52 -9.81
N ARG A 37 8.81 10.96 -10.98
CA ARG A 37 7.51 11.07 -11.66
C ARG A 37 6.89 9.69 -11.78
N PHE A 38 5.61 9.59 -11.43
CA PHE A 38 4.91 8.34 -11.31
C PHE A 38 3.44 8.50 -11.70
N ARG A 39 2.75 7.36 -11.78
CA ARG A 39 1.28 7.34 -11.98
C ARG A 39 0.62 6.75 -10.75
N LEU A 40 -0.57 7.27 -10.43
CA LEU A 40 -1.33 6.84 -9.26
C LEU A 40 -2.42 5.84 -9.67
N HIS A 41 -2.67 4.86 -8.81
CA HIS A 41 -3.73 3.87 -9.00
C HIS A 41 -3.72 3.28 -10.40
N TYR A 42 -2.54 2.87 -10.85
CA TYR A 42 -2.25 2.51 -12.22
C TYR A 42 -2.68 1.09 -12.56
N GLY A 43 -3.32 0.94 -13.71
CA GLY A 43 -3.62 -0.34 -14.30
C GLY A 43 -4.73 -1.13 -13.60
N LYS A 44 -4.89 -2.37 -14.02
CA LYS A 44 -5.90 -3.30 -13.50
C LYS A 44 -5.73 -3.56 -12.01
N GLU A 45 -4.48 -3.64 -11.57
CA GLU A 45 -4.14 -3.95 -10.20
C GLU A 45 -4.18 -2.72 -9.29
N LYS A 46 -4.47 -1.56 -9.83
CA LYS A 46 -4.56 -0.28 -9.09
C LYS A 46 -3.34 -0.06 -8.22
N ILE A 47 -2.18 -0.06 -8.86
CA ILE A 47 -0.90 0.17 -8.18
C ILE A 47 -0.90 1.57 -7.58
N ASP A 48 -0.66 1.66 -6.27
CA ASP A 48 -0.73 2.94 -5.56
C ASP A 48 0.19 3.99 -6.18
N ILE A 49 1.45 3.62 -6.39
CA ILE A 49 2.43 4.47 -7.05
C ILE A 49 3.16 3.60 -8.06
N ALA A 50 3.01 3.91 -9.35
CA ALA A 50 3.60 3.11 -10.42
C ALA A 50 4.64 3.88 -11.22
N PHE A 51 5.71 3.18 -11.59
CA PHE A 51 6.72 3.67 -12.52
C PHE A 51 6.69 2.76 -13.75
N PRO A 52 5.73 2.98 -14.69
CA PRO A 52 5.49 2.01 -15.77
C PRO A 52 6.67 1.76 -16.67
N SER A 53 7.48 2.80 -16.97
CA SER A 53 8.65 2.65 -17.84
C SER A 53 9.69 1.71 -17.24
N ARG A 54 9.70 1.54 -15.93
CA ARG A 54 10.63 0.67 -15.21
C ARG A 54 9.97 -0.56 -14.65
N ARG A 55 8.65 -0.64 -14.75
CA ARG A 55 7.82 -1.72 -14.18
C ARG A 55 8.09 -1.90 -12.68
N VAL A 56 8.09 -0.79 -11.97
CA VAL A 56 8.20 -0.78 -10.51
C VAL A 56 6.85 -0.38 -9.92
N ALA A 57 6.34 -1.21 -9.03
CA ALA A 57 5.06 -1.01 -8.35
C ALA A 57 5.30 -0.80 -6.86
N VAL A 58 4.83 0.32 -6.32
CA VAL A 58 4.94 0.63 -4.90
C VAL A 58 3.54 0.64 -4.29
N PHE A 59 3.37 -0.15 -3.24
CA PHE A 59 2.13 -0.20 -2.47
C PHE A 59 2.38 0.28 -1.05
N VAL A 60 1.47 1.10 -0.54
CA VAL A 60 1.49 1.54 0.85
C VAL A 60 0.43 0.75 1.59
N ASP A 61 0.86 -0.15 2.46
CA ASP A 61 -0.01 -1.05 3.19
C ASP A 61 -0.34 -0.47 4.56
N GLY A 62 -1.64 -0.33 4.85
CA GLY A 62 -2.11 0.08 6.17
C GLY A 62 -1.86 -1.04 7.18
N CYS A 63 -1.36 -0.68 8.36
CA CYS A 63 -0.98 -1.68 9.36
C CYS A 63 -2.14 -2.57 9.79
N PHE A 64 -3.33 -2.02 9.93
CA PHE A 64 -4.49 -2.79 10.33
C PHE A 64 -4.95 -3.76 9.24
N TRP A 65 -5.16 -3.25 8.00
CA TRP A 65 -5.76 -4.03 6.92
C TRP A 65 -4.85 -5.13 6.38
N HIS A 66 -3.55 -4.97 6.49
CA HIS A 66 -2.58 -5.92 5.94
C HIS A 66 -1.84 -6.71 7.03
N ARG A 67 -2.36 -6.65 8.27
CA ARG A 67 -1.82 -7.42 9.40
C ARG A 67 -0.34 -7.18 9.64
N CYS A 68 0.03 -5.90 9.79
CA CYS A 68 1.39 -5.54 10.19
C CYS A 68 1.76 -6.24 11.52
N PRO A 69 2.92 -6.93 11.60
CA PRO A 69 3.29 -7.67 12.81
C PRO A 69 3.42 -6.80 14.06
N ILE A 70 3.68 -5.50 13.88
CA ILE A 70 3.93 -4.59 15.00
C ILE A 70 2.68 -3.83 15.42
N HIS A 71 1.88 -3.35 14.45
CA HIS A 71 0.81 -2.39 14.69
C HIS A 71 -0.59 -2.93 14.41
N SER A 72 -0.72 -4.21 14.10
CA SER A 72 -2.03 -4.81 13.82
C SER A 72 -2.68 -5.25 15.12
N HIS A 73 -3.84 -4.67 15.43
CA HIS A 73 -4.63 -5.04 16.61
C HIS A 73 -6.01 -5.48 16.17
N MET A 74 -6.39 -6.70 16.53
CA MET A 74 -7.71 -7.21 16.23
C MET A 74 -8.73 -6.58 17.19
N PRO A 75 -9.82 -5.96 16.69
CA PRO A 75 -10.88 -5.47 17.56
C PRO A 75 -11.50 -6.62 18.36
N LYS A 76 -11.79 -6.37 19.63
CA LYS A 76 -12.37 -7.40 20.51
C LYS A 76 -13.80 -7.79 20.11
N SER A 77 -14.57 -6.84 19.59
CA SER A 77 -15.93 -7.12 19.11
C SER A 77 -15.86 -7.58 17.65
N ASN A 78 -16.67 -8.60 17.31
CA ASN A 78 -16.74 -9.14 15.95
C ASN A 78 -15.41 -9.65 15.41
N GLU A 79 -14.64 -10.33 16.25
CA GLU A 79 -13.34 -10.89 15.87
C GLU A 79 -13.41 -11.74 14.62
N ASN A 80 -14.41 -12.62 14.53
CA ASN A 80 -14.58 -13.51 13.38
C ASN A 80 -14.81 -12.74 12.08
N TYR A 81 -15.58 -11.68 12.15
CA TYR A 81 -15.85 -10.81 11.01
C TYR A 81 -14.57 -10.15 10.50
N TRP A 82 -13.80 -9.54 11.41
CA TRP A 82 -12.58 -8.85 11.07
C TRP A 82 -11.50 -9.80 10.58
N GLN A 83 -11.39 -10.97 11.22
CA GLN A 83 -10.42 -11.98 10.82
C GLN A 83 -10.65 -12.44 9.39
N ALA A 84 -11.90 -12.78 9.04
CA ALA A 84 -12.23 -13.20 7.70
C ALA A 84 -11.92 -12.13 6.66
N LYS A 85 -12.23 -10.86 6.98
CA LYS A 85 -11.98 -9.74 6.09
C LYS A 85 -10.49 -9.49 5.89
N LEU A 86 -9.70 -9.58 6.94
CA LEU A 86 -8.25 -9.42 6.88
C LEU A 86 -7.59 -10.55 6.10
N GLU A 87 -8.06 -11.78 6.27
CA GLU A 87 -7.54 -12.92 5.52
C GLU A 87 -7.80 -12.76 4.02
N LYS A 88 -8.98 -12.27 3.64
CA LYS A 88 -9.30 -11.98 2.24
C LYS A 88 -8.38 -10.92 1.66
N ASN A 89 -8.05 -9.89 2.45
CA ASN A 89 -7.12 -8.86 2.01
C ASN A 89 -5.72 -9.42 1.76
N ILE A 90 -5.26 -10.30 2.65
CA ILE A 90 -3.95 -10.95 2.51
C ILE A 90 -3.91 -11.81 1.25
N GLU A 91 -4.96 -12.60 1.01
CA GLU A 91 -5.06 -13.43 -0.19
C GLU A 91 -5.07 -12.58 -1.47
N ARG A 92 -5.80 -11.48 -1.45
CA ARG A 92 -5.86 -10.53 -2.57
C ARG A 92 -4.49 -9.94 -2.87
N ASP A 93 -3.76 -9.54 -1.82
CA ASP A 93 -2.43 -8.97 -1.96
C ASP A 93 -1.46 -9.98 -2.55
N LYS A 94 -1.53 -11.23 -2.09
CA LYS A 94 -0.72 -12.33 -2.63
C LYS A 94 -0.99 -12.56 -4.10
N ALA A 95 -2.26 -12.65 -4.48
CA ALA A 95 -2.66 -12.87 -5.86
C ALA A 95 -2.21 -11.71 -6.76
N LYS A 96 -2.36 -10.47 -6.27
CA LYS A 96 -1.91 -9.27 -6.96
C LYS A 96 -0.40 -9.28 -7.17
N ASN A 97 0.36 -9.63 -6.13
CA ASN A 97 1.80 -9.75 -6.22
C ASN A 97 2.22 -10.78 -7.27
N GLU A 98 1.58 -11.92 -7.29
CA GLU A 98 1.87 -12.98 -8.26
C GLU A 98 1.58 -12.54 -9.69
N ARG A 99 0.45 -11.87 -9.91
CA ARG A 99 0.10 -11.38 -11.24
C ARG A 99 1.09 -10.33 -11.74
N LEU A 100 1.49 -9.40 -10.89
CA LEU A 100 2.46 -8.37 -11.24
C LEU A 100 3.84 -8.94 -11.49
N ASN A 101 4.29 -9.86 -10.64
CA ASN A 101 5.57 -10.54 -10.83
C ASN A 101 5.60 -11.31 -12.15
N SER A 102 4.51 -12.00 -12.49
CA SER A 102 4.40 -12.73 -13.75
C SER A 102 4.45 -11.80 -14.96
N SER A 103 4.03 -10.55 -14.79
CA SER A 103 4.06 -9.54 -15.84
C SER A 103 5.38 -8.75 -15.90
N GLY A 104 6.36 -9.14 -15.10
CA GLY A 104 7.68 -8.52 -15.10
C GLY A 104 7.81 -7.29 -14.21
N TRP A 105 6.86 -7.04 -13.33
CA TRP A 105 6.92 -5.93 -12.39
C TRP A 105 7.72 -6.28 -11.15
N THR A 106 8.48 -5.31 -10.65
CA THR A 106 9.13 -5.38 -9.35
C THR A 106 8.22 -4.69 -8.33
N ILE A 107 7.94 -5.35 -7.23
CA ILE A 107 7.01 -4.85 -6.22
C ILE A 107 7.75 -4.44 -4.96
N LEU A 108 7.41 -3.25 -4.46
CA LEU A 108 7.85 -2.79 -3.14
C LEU A 108 6.60 -2.50 -2.32
N ARG A 109 6.45 -3.20 -1.20
CA ARG A 109 5.37 -2.92 -0.25
C ARG A 109 5.96 -2.26 0.97
N VAL A 110 5.33 -1.14 1.37
CA VAL A 110 5.78 -0.32 2.49
C VAL A 110 4.65 -0.25 3.50
N TRP A 111 4.93 -0.60 4.76
CA TRP A 111 3.97 -0.40 5.84
C TRP A 111 3.85 1.09 6.18
N GLU A 112 2.64 1.52 6.57
CA GLU A 112 2.44 2.94 6.89
C GLU A 112 3.37 3.43 8.01
N HIS A 113 3.75 2.58 8.98
CA HIS A 113 4.68 3.00 10.02
C HIS A 113 6.10 3.21 9.51
N GLU A 114 6.46 2.58 8.38
CA GLU A 114 7.78 2.78 7.77
C GLU A 114 7.94 4.18 7.16
N LEU A 115 6.83 4.88 6.96
CA LEU A 115 6.85 6.24 6.42
C LEU A 115 7.39 7.28 7.40
N ASP A 116 7.66 6.88 8.63
CA ASP A 116 8.37 7.74 9.57
C ASP A 116 9.80 8.04 9.09
N ASP A 117 10.34 7.18 8.21
CA ASP A 117 11.64 7.43 7.57
C ASP A 117 11.45 7.46 6.05
N LEU A 118 10.99 8.60 5.54
CA LEU A 118 10.76 8.80 4.12
C LEU A 118 12.05 8.77 3.29
N ASP A 119 13.16 9.17 3.86
CA ASP A 119 14.45 9.15 3.17
C ASP A 119 14.87 7.70 2.85
N GLU A 120 14.72 6.81 3.80
CA GLU A 120 15.01 5.39 3.62
C GLU A 120 14.17 4.78 2.52
N ILE A 121 12.86 5.08 2.50
CA ILE A 121 11.94 4.58 1.49
C ILE A 121 12.30 5.12 0.11
N THR A 122 12.62 6.41 0.03
CA THR A 122 13.03 7.04 -1.22
C THR A 122 14.28 6.37 -1.78
N LEU A 123 15.24 6.05 -0.93
CA LEU A 123 16.45 5.33 -1.34
C LEU A 123 16.13 3.94 -1.88
N ARG A 124 15.22 3.21 -1.24
CA ARG A 124 14.79 1.89 -1.71
C ARG A 124 14.16 1.97 -3.10
N ILE A 125 13.30 2.97 -3.30
CA ILE A 125 12.62 3.16 -4.59
C ILE A 125 13.63 3.52 -5.67
N ARG A 126 14.55 4.42 -5.40
CA ARG A 126 15.59 4.80 -6.35
C ARG A 126 16.48 3.62 -6.72
N ALA A 127 16.81 2.78 -5.75
CA ALA A 127 17.60 1.58 -6.01
C ALA A 127 16.87 0.63 -6.96
N LEU A 128 15.57 0.44 -6.77
CA LEU A 128 14.76 -0.41 -7.65
C LEU A 128 14.67 0.16 -9.06
N LEU A 129 14.49 1.48 -9.18
CA LEU A 129 14.44 2.15 -10.48
C LEU A 129 15.76 2.02 -11.22
N ALA A 130 16.88 2.15 -10.54
CA ALA A 130 18.20 2.01 -11.14
C ALA A 130 18.44 0.57 -11.61
N ARG A 131 18.04 -0.42 -10.83
CA ARG A 131 18.17 -1.84 -11.20
C ARG A 131 17.34 -2.18 -12.43
N ALA A 132 16.10 -1.68 -12.46
CA ALA A 132 15.19 -1.91 -13.59
C ALA A 132 15.75 -1.29 -14.87
N ARG A 133 16.40 -0.12 -14.77
CA ARG A 133 17.05 0.53 -15.91
C ARG A 133 18.18 -0.34 -16.45
N GLY A 134 18.96 -0.97 -15.58
CA GLY A 134 20.04 -1.86 -15.98
C GLY A 134 19.54 -3.12 -16.68
N GLN A 135 18.35 -3.59 -16.35
CA GLN A 135 17.76 -4.80 -16.93
C GLN A 135 17.19 -4.57 -18.34
N ASN A 136 16.97 -3.33 -18.72
CA ASN A 136 16.37 -2.98 -20.01
C ASN A 136 17.40 -2.63 -21.09
N THR A 137 18.66 -2.92 -20.87
CA THR A 137 19.72 -2.72 -21.87
C THR A 137 19.98 -3.94 -22.73
#